data_d4a34641f790b1890c41ac217ab5f943
#
_entry.id   d4a34641f790b1890c41ac217ab5f943
#
_cell.length_a   1.000
_cell.length_b   1.000
_cell.length_c   1.000
_cell.angle_alpha   90.00
_cell.angle_beta   90.00
_cell.angle_gamma   90.00
#
_symmetry.space_group_name_H-M   'P 1'
#
loop_
_entity.id
_entity.type
_entity.pdbx_description
1 polymer ?
#
loop_
_entity_poly.entity_id
_entity_poly.type
_entity_poly.pdbx_seq_one_letter_code
_entity_poly.pdbx_strand_id
1 'polypeptide(L)'
;MEVKGRKCLNAMKRLMIFVFLMAVATLSAVGQTSSKTAELGWLELPTFSEDPEHFFVSHYTDEYWGKQRNYSLFWDQNRQIPIWVAYPLNERLIGHGKRSGAWQYDKFMSAKKQPNLKRTYQEGSVEGYIRGHLCPSNDRMRPGMNEQTFYFTNMAPQDPYLNGGLWAWLEEHVQQLALEAGEAWVVTGCIDTDSSNWVTDITGKPIAVPEAFFKAVLLRYQDDAGTTERYEAKAWIVENRSYGFSGFEQKASAMEVSIDQLEAVIGIDLYPNLVRLVGATAVEAVEAGK
;
A
#
# COMPACT_ATOMS: atom_id res chain seq x y z
N MET A 1 28.83 -20.17 2.89
CA MET A 1 27.54 -19.96 2.19
C MET A 1 26.33 -20.60 2.85
N GLU A 2 26.49 -21.62 3.68
CA GLU A 2 25.36 -22.32 4.36
C GLU A 2 24.71 -21.59 5.54
N VAL A 3 25.39 -20.68 6.21
CA VAL A 3 24.86 -20.00 7.43
C VAL A 3 23.83 -18.93 7.12
N LYS A 4 23.90 -18.27 5.93
CA LYS A 4 22.89 -17.27 5.52
C LYS A 4 21.54 -17.89 5.10
N GLY A 5 21.56 -19.08 4.50
CA GLY A 5 20.34 -19.78 4.09
C GLY A 5 19.48 -20.27 5.25
N ARG A 6 20.11 -20.68 6.36
CA ARG A 6 19.41 -21.14 7.57
C ARG A 6 18.72 -20.00 8.35
N LYS A 7 19.26 -18.79 8.31
CA LYS A 7 18.61 -17.60 8.95
C LYS A 7 17.35 -17.16 8.19
N CYS A 8 17.42 -17.18 6.85
CA CYS A 8 16.26 -16.81 6.00
C CYS A 8 15.11 -17.83 6.12
N LEU A 9 15.42 -19.13 6.13
CA LEU A 9 14.43 -20.18 6.30
C LEU A 9 13.78 -20.16 7.71
N ASN A 10 14.52 -19.74 8.73
CA ASN A 10 14.01 -19.59 10.09
C ASN A 10 13.16 -18.31 10.26
N ALA A 11 13.43 -17.24 9.52
CA ALA A 11 12.58 -16.04 9.49
C ALA A 11 11.24 -16.31 8.79
N MET A 12 11.28 -16.98 7.64
CA MET A 12 10.03 -17.43 6.97
C MET A 12 9.22 -18.42 7.83
N LYS A 13 9.88 -19.38 8.50
CA LYS A 13 9.19 -20.29 9.43
C LYS A 13 8.63 -19.56 10.64
N ARG A 14 9.28 -18.52 11.15
CA ARG A 14 8.74 -17.68 12.22
C ARG A 14 7.55 -16.86 11.77
N LEU A 15 7.59 -16.28 10.58
CA LEU A 15 6.45 -15.57 9.98
C LEU A 15 5.28 -16.53 9.72
N MET A 16 5.52 -17.73 9.15
CA MET A 16 4.48 -18.76 8.99
C MET A 16 3.95 -19.32 10.32
N ILE A 17 4.78 -19.48 11.34
CA ILE A 17 4.36 -19.99 12.66
C ILE A 17 3.56 -18.93 13.42
N PHE A 18 3.86 -17.64 13.26
CA PHE A 18 3.02 -16.55 13.81
C PHE A 18 1.64 -16.48 13.15
N VAL A 19 1.54 -16.68 11.85
CA VAL A 19 0.26 -16.77 11.12
C VAL A 19 -0.57 -17.98 11.60
N PHE A 20 0.06 -19.11 11.94
CA PHE A 20 -0.66 -20.33 12.36
C PHE A 20 -1.11 -20.30 13.84
N LEU A 21 -0.46 -19.53 14.70
CA LEU A 21 -0.80 -19.45 16.14
C LEU A 21 -1.81 -18.34 16.48
N MET A 22 -2.05 -17.38 15.58
CA MET A 22 -3.08 -16.36 15.76
C MET A 22 -4.45 -16.74 15.18
N ALA A 23 -4.53 -17.78 14.36
CA ALA A 23 -5.77 -18.21 13.71
C ALA A 23 -6.82 -18.89 14.63
N VAL A 24 -6.57 -18.96 15.94
CA VAL A 24 -7.49 -19.62 16.89
C VAL A 24 -8.22 -18.64 17.82
N ALA A 25 -7.97 -17.35 17.74
CA ALA A 25 -8.48 -16.38 18.73
C ALA A 25 -9.34 -15.22 18.19
N THR A 26 -9.88 -15.28 16.98
CA THR A 26 -10.74 -14.19 16.48
C THR A 26 -12.05 -14.64 15.87
N LEU A 27 -12.81 -15.45 16.57
CA LEU A 27 -14.26 -15.42 16.42
C LEU A 27 -14.78 -14.46 17.49
N SER A 28 -14.87 -13.18 17.22
CA SER A 28 -15.73 -12.16 17.82
C SER A 28 -15.15 -10.77 17.68
N ALA A 29 -14.92 -10.32 16.48
CA ALA A 29 -14.87 -8.90 16.22
C ALA A 29 -15.48 -8.67 14.82
N VAL A 30 -16.81 -8.77 14.73
CA VAL A 30 -17.54 -7.86 13.82
C VAL A 30 -17.27 -6.49 14.43
N GLY A 31 -16.03 -6.01 14.20
CA GLY A 31 -15.53 -4.75 14.69
C GLY A 31 -16.38 -3.66 14.08
N GLN A 32 -16.82 -2.76 14.92
CA GLN A 32 -17.33 -1.47 14.51
C GLN A 32 -16.36 -0.93 13.46
N THR A 33 -16.74 -0.99 12.18
CA THR A 33 -16.11 -0.21 11.13
C THR A 33 -15.92 1.18 11.67
N SER A 34 -14.68 1.72 11.64
CA SER A 34 -14.50 3.08 12.12
C SER A 34 -15.57 3.95 11.46
N SER A 35 -16.24 4.76 12.20
CA SER A 35 -17.36 5.56 11.72
C SER A 35 -16.99 6.34 10.47
N LYS A 36 -15.73 6.75 10.34
CA LYS A 36 -15.20 7.56 9.23
C LYS A 36 -15.04 6.76 7.93
N THR A 37 -14.53 5.51 7.96
CA THR A 37 -14.47 4.65 6.77
C THR A 37 -15.87 4.37 6.25
N ALA A 38 -16.79 4.03 7.14
CA ALA A 38 -18.19 3.77 6.81
C ALA A 38 -18.91 5.02 6.29
N GLU A 39 -18.65 6.20 6.85
CA GLU A 39 -19.23 7.48 6.44
C GLU A 39 -18.77 7.88 5.05
N LEU A 40 -17.48 7.76 4.75
CA LEU A 40 -16.93 8.08 3.43
C LEU A 40 -17.38 7.10 2.34
N GLY A 41 -17.56 5.83 2.69
CA GLY A 41 -18.09 4.80 1.78
C GLY A 41 -17.17 4.44 0.60
N TRP A 42 -15.90 4.89 0.62
CA TRP A 42 -14.95 4.59 -0.47
C TRP A 42 -14.43 3.17 -0.35
N LEU A 43 -14.43 2.43 -1.46
CA LEU A 43 -14.09 1.01 -1.46
C LEU A 43 -12.62 0.74 -1.13
N GLU A 44 -11.73 1.65 -1.51
CA GLU A 44 -10.29 1.51 -1.21
C GLU A 44 -9.95 1.75 0.26
N LEU A 45 -10.83 2.33 1.06
CA LEU A 45 -10.46 2.68 2.43
C LEU A 45 -10.50 1.48 3.38
N PRO A 46 -9.37 1.13 4.00
CA PRO A 46 -9.33 0.20 5.13
C PRO A 46 -10.03 0.77 6.37
N THR A 47 -10.23 -0.06 7.38
CA THR A 47 -10.58 0.45 8.71
C THR A 47 -9.41 1.20 9.32
N PHE A 48 -9.71 2.33 9.99
CA PHE A 48 -8.71 3.09 10.74
C PHE A 48 -9.35 3.86 11.89
N SER A 49 -8.55 4.19 12.89
CA SER A 49 -8.94 5.04 14.00
C SER A 49 -7.87 6.11 14.22
N GLU A 50 -8.28 7.38 14.13
CA GLU A 50 -7.36 8.51 14.32
C GLU A 50 -7.07 8.74 15.80
N ASP A 51 -5.82 9.13 16.08
CA ASP A 51 -5.36 9.61 17.37
C ASP A 51 -4.32 10.74 17.14
N PRO A 52 -3.70 11.33 18.19
CA PRO A 52 -2.73 12.39 17.99
C PRO A 52 -1.48 12.01 17.16
N GLU A 53 -1.16 10.72 17.08
CA GLU A 53 0.02 10.17 16.42
C GLU A 53 -0.30 9.52 15.07
N HIS A 54 -1.57 9.11 14.88
CA HIS A 54 -2.04 8.48 13.65
C HIS A 54 -3.21 9.25 13.07
N PHE A 55 -3.09 9.73 11.84
CA PHE A 55 -4.15 10.53 11.25
C PHE A 55 -4.30 10.34 9.74
N PHE A 56 -5.52 10.51 9.32
CA PHE A 56 -5.96 10.35 7.94
C PHE A 56 -5.78 11.63 7.13
N VAL A 57 -5.23 11.50 5.93
CA VAL A 57 -5.11 12.60 4.96
C VAL A 57 -5.65 12.14 3.60
N SER A 58 -6.50 12.94 2.98
CA SER A 58 -7.02 12.67 1.64
C SER A 58 -6.63 13.77 0.67
N HIS A 59 -6.11 13.37 -0.50
CA HIS A 59 -5.59 14.26 -1.53
C HIS A 59 -6.60 14.40 -2.67
N TYR A 60 -6.77 15.64 -3.13
CA TYR A 60 -7.66 15.99 -4.22
C TYR A 60 -6.95 16.90 -5.22
N THR A 61 -7.42 16.88 -6.45
CA THR A 61 -7.07 17.84 -7.47
C THR A 61 -8.33 18.43 -8.08
N ASP A 62 -8.26 19.65 -8.59
CA ASP A 62 -9.29 20.29 -9.38
C ASP A 62 -8.90 20.15 -10.86
N GLU A 63 -9.32 19.07 -11.48
CA GLU A 63 -9.03 18.75 -12.88
C GLU A 63 -10.23 19.10 -13.81
N TYR A 64 -10.07 18.89 -15.11
CA TYR A 64 -11.04 19.24 -16.16
C TYR A 64 -12.48 18.78 -15.92
N TRP A 65 -12.68 17.76 -15.07
CA TRP A 65 -14.00 17.21 -14.71
C TRP A 65 -14.40 17.45 -13.27
N GLY A 66 -13.80 18.49 -12.65
CA GLY A 66 -14.08 18.89 -11.26
C GLY A 66 -13.15 18.25 -10.24
N LYS A 67 -13.52 18.35 -8.99
CA LYS A 67 -12.72 17.83 -7.86
C LYS A 67 -12.58 16.31 -7.93
N GLN A 68 -11.36 15.83 -8.15
CA GLN A 68 -11.02 14.42 -8.21
C GLN A 68 -10.25 13.99 -6.97
N ARG A 69 -10.65 12.85 -6.37
CA ARG A 69 -9.86 12.17 -5.34
C ARG A 69 -8.64 11.53 -6.00
N ASN A 70 -7.46 11.80 -5.47
CA ASN A 70 -6.22 11.26 -5.97
C ASN A 70 -5.85 9.99 -5.20
N TYR A 71 -5.45 10.13 -3.95
CA TYR A 71 -5.21 9.04 -3.01
C TYR A 71 -5.46 9.52 -1.59
N SER A 72 -5.59 8.58 -0.67
CA SER A 72 -5.65 8.84 0.76
C SER A 72 -4.57 8.05 1.47
N LEU A 73 -4.13 8.53 2.62
CA LEU A 73 -3.14 7.84 3.44
C LEU A 73 -3.51 7.90 4.93
N PHE A 74 -3.03 6.92 5.66
CA PHE A 74 -3.04 6.90 7.11
C PHE A 74 -1.60 6.99 7.61
N TRP A 75 -1.29 8.08 8.29
CA TRP A 75 0.08 8.49 8.64
C TRP A 75 0.44 8.10 10.06
N ASP A 76 1.61 7.52 10.25
CA ASP A 76 2.23 7.34 11.56
C ASP A 76 3.25 8.46 11.82
N GLN A 77 2.91 9.32 12.79
CA GLN A 77 3.73 10.47 13.18
C GLN A 77 5.03 10.06 13.87
N ASN A 78 5.03 8.94 14.58
CA ASN A 78 6.20 8.47 15.34
C ASN A 78 7.21 7.79 14.41
N ARG A 79 6.72 7.04 13.43
CA ARG A 79 7.52 6.33 12.44
C ARG A 79 7.89 7.17 11.23
N GLN A 80 7.17 8.27 10.99
CA GLN A 80 7.36 9.16 9.84
C GLN A 80 7.22 8.45 8.48
N ILE A 81 6.31 7.47 8.41
CA ILE A 81 5.92 6.73 7.20
C ILE A 81 4.40 6.54 7.18
N PRO A 82 3.77 6.35 6.01
CA PRO A 82 2.37 5.95 5.97
C PRO A 82 2.21 4.49 6.37
N ILE A 83 1.22 4.22 7.22
CA ILE A 83 0.79 2.85 7.53
C ILE A 83 0.23 2.22 6.25
N TRP A 84 -0.64 2.97 5.56
CA TRP A 84 -1.14 2.62 4.24
C TRP A 84 -1.43 3.86 3.39
N VAL A 85 -1.45 3.63 2.07
CA VAL A 85 -1.93 4.55 1.03
C VAL A 85 -2.97 3.81 0.21
N ALA A 86 -4.14 4.42 0.00
CA ALA A 86 -5.28 3.81 -0.66
C ALA A 86 -5.80 4.70 -1.79
N TYR A 87 -6.14 4.10 -2.94
CA TYR A 87 -6.55 4.86 -4.11
C TYR A 87 -7.36 4.04 -5.12
N PRO A 88 -8.34 4.66 -5.80
CA PRO A 88 -8.99 4.05 -6.95
C PRO A 88 -8.05 4.02 -8.17
N LEU A 89 -8.18 3.03 -9.05
CA LEU A 89 -7.35 2.86 -10.22
C LEU A 89 -8.19 2.43 -11.43
N ASN A 90 -8.11 3.18 -12.51
CA ASN A 90 -8.72 2.90 -13.81
C ASN A 90 -7.99 3.69 -14.89
N GLU A 91 -8.29 3.40 -16.16
CA GLU A 91 -7.65 4.05 -17.30
C GLU A 91 -7.72 5.59 -17.24
N ARG A 92 -8.85 6.14 -16.81
CA ARG A 92 -9.03 7.60 -16.71
C ARG A 92 -8.09 8.22 -15.69
N LEU A 93 -7.82 7.57 -14.55
CA LEU A 93 -6.94 8.07 -13.48
C LEU A 93 -5.46 7.86 -13.81
N ILE A 94 -5.11 6.76 -14.47
CA ILE A 94 -3.77 6.50 -14.97
C ILE A 94 -3.34 7.64 -15.89
N GLY A 95 -4.07 7.88 -17.00
CA GLY A 95 -3.79 8.95 -17.93
C GLY A 95 -2.46 8.77 -18.71
N HIS A 96 -2.06 9.82 -19.44
CA HIS A 96 -0.92 9.80 -20.36
C HIS A 96 -0.09 11.10 -20.27
N GLY A 97 0.27 11.52 -19.08
CA GLY A 97 1.06 12.74 -18.85
C GLY A 97 2.57 12.49 -18.74
N LYS A 98 3.25 13.48 -18.20
CA LYS A 98 4.68 13.40 -17.90
C LYS A 98 4.90 13.20 -16.40
N ARG A 99 5.91 12.40 -16.04
CA ARG A 99 6.36 12.25 -14.66
C ARG A 99 6.92 13.57 -14.14
N SER A 100 6.43 14.04 -12.99
CA SER A 100 6.81 15.31 -12.41
C SER A 100 8.24 15.31 -11.85
N GLY A 101 8.55 14.42 -10.94
CA GLY A 101 9.81 14.41 -10.20
C GLY A 101 9.96 15.56 -9.18
N ALA A 102 8.91 16.32 -8.90
CA ALA A 102 8.90 17.47 -8.01
C ALA A 102 8.74 17.08 -6.54
N TRP A 103 9.80 16.56 -5.93
CA TRP A 103 9.85 16.17 -4.53
C TRP A 103 9.55 17.34 -3.59
N GLN A 104 8.47 17.25 -2.80
CA GLN A 104 8.00 18.34 -1.99
C GLN A 104 7.24 17.89 -0.74
N TYR A 105 7.09 18.81 0.20
CA TYR A 105 6.18 18.62 1.33
C TYR A 105 4.75 18.43 0.86
N ASP A 106 4.03 17.54 1.53
CA ASP A 106 2.60 17.42 1.39
C ASP A 106 1.89 18.68 1.88
N LYS A 107 1.10 19.29 1.00
CA LYS A 107 0.38 20.54 1.29
C LYS A 107 -0.85 20.32 2.18
N PHE A 108 -1.32 19.09 2.32
CA PHE A 108 -2.47 18.71 3.15
C PHE A 108 -2.06 18.40 4.59
N MET A 109 -0.76 18.44 4.89
CA MET A 109 -0.20 18.18 6.21
C MET A 109 0.80 19.26 6.60
N SER A 110 0.88 19.57 7.89
CA SER A 110 1.92 20.48 8.39
C SER A 110 3.33 19.99 8.08
N ALA A 111 4.20 20.85 7.56
CA ALA A 111 5.59 20.50 7.28
C ALA A 111 6.37 20.02 8.51
N LYS A 112 5.94 20.41 9.73
CA LYS A 112 6.55 19.94 10.98
C LYS A 112 6.24 18.47 11.28
N LYS A 113 5.14 17.95 10.73
CA LYS A 113 4.66 16.57 10.95
C LYS A 113 5.19 15.56 9.95
N GLN A 114 5.93 15.98 8.95
CA GLN A 114 6.44 15.12 7.88
C GLN A 114 7.96 15.28 7.73
N PRO A 115 8.66 14.30 7.14
CA PRO A 115 10.11 14.37 6.92
C PRO A 115 10.45 15.31 5.75
N ASN A 116 11.70 15.78 5.69
CA ASN A 116 12.24 16.51 4.55
C ASN A 116 13.06 15.60 3.66
N LEU A 117 12.45 15.05 2.63
CA LEU A 117 13.06 14.10 1.70
C LEU A 117 13.53 14.75 0.38
N LYS A 118 13.86 16.04 0.35
CA LYS A 118 14.38 16.71 -0.85
C LYS A 118 15.64 16.05 -1.42
N ARG A 119 16.51 15.59 -0.51
CA ARG A 119 17.65 14.75 -0.85
C ARG A 119 17.31 13.38 -0.42
N THR A 120 16.96 12.42 -0.73
CA THR A 120 16.70 11.08 -0.21
C THR A 120 17.05 10.93 1.30
N TYR A 121 17.09 9.75 1.83
CA TYR A 121 17.43 9.51 3.22
C TYR A 121 18.92 9.73 3.44
N GLN A 122 19.26 10.33 4.59
CA GLN A 122 20.64 10.44 5.03
C GLN A 122 21.05 9.15 5.73
N GLU A 123 22.35 8.89 5.73
CA GLU A 123 22.93 7.75 6.41
C GLU A 123 22.57 7.76 7.90
N GLY A 124 21.84 6.74 8.28
CA GLY A 124 21.74 6.23 9.65
C GLY A 124 22.52 4.94 9.73
N SER A 125 22.05 3.95 10.40
CA SER A 125 22.72 2.66 10.57
C SER A 125 22.79 1.76 9.32
N VAL A 126 22.12 2.10 8.21
CA VAL A 126 22.04 1.26 7.00
C VAL A 126 22.13 2.11 5.74
N GLU A 127 23.20 1.93 4.97
CA GLU A 127 23.37 2.54 3.66
C GLU A 127 22.36 2.01 2.63
N GLY A 128 21.79 2.91 1.83
CA GLY A 128 21.27 2.52 0.53
C GLY A 128 19.78 2.54 0.33
N TYR A 129 18.95 3.04 1.25
CA TYR A 129 17.52 3.20 0.99
C TYR A 129 17.23 4.41 0.10
N ILE A 130 16.21 4.26 -0.77
CA ILE A 130 15.68 5.33 -1.62
C ILE A 130 14.21 5.59 -1.29
N ARG A 131 13.66 6.67 -1.84
CA ARG A 131 12.25 7.04 -1.71
C ARG A 131 11.40 6.07 -2.54
N GLY A 132 10.80 5.07 -1.89
CA GLY A 132 9.81 4.19 -2.50
C GLY A 132 8.44 4.84 -2.48
N HIS A 133 7.76 4.92 -3.64
CA HIS A 133 6.39 5.35 -3.74
C HIS A 133 5.45 4.28 -3.19
N LEU A 134 4.38 4.69 -2.49
CA LEU A 134 3.26 3.81 -2.19
C LEU A 134 2.15 3.98 -3.25
N CYS A 135 1.62 5.18 -3.49
CA CYS A 135 0.86 5.44 -4.71
C CYS A 135 1.85 5.73 -5.85
N PRO A 136 1.98 4.84 -6.86
CA PRO A 136 2.96 5.00 -7.93
C PRO A 136 2.70 6.23 -8.79
N SER A 137 3.78 6.88 -9.22
CA SER A 137 3.68 7.99 -10.18
C SER A 137 3.00 7.54 -11.49
N ASN A 138 3.26 6.31 -11.94
CA ASN A 138 2.69 5.79 -13.19
C ASN A 138 1.17 5.56 -13.12
N ASP A 139 0.60 5.38 -11.95
CA ASP A 139 -0.86 5.27 -11.75
C ASP A 139 -1.57 6.63 -11.81
N ARG A 140 -0.83 7.72 -11.92
CA ARG A 140 -1.31 9.11 -11.83
C ARG A 140 -0.66 10.03 -12.86
N MET A 141 -0.58 9.58 -14.12
CA MET A 141 0.05 10.34 -15.21
C MET A 141 -0.84 11.46 -15.75
N ARG A 142 -1.42 12.25 -14.83
CA ARG A 142 -2.21 13.44 -15.11
C ARG A 142 -1.67 14.65 -14.37
N PRO A 143 -1.70 15.86 -14.95
CA PRO A 143 -1.33 17.09 -14.25
C PRO A 143 -2.10 17.25 -12.94
N GLY A 144 -1.46 17.80 -11.92
CA GLY A 144 -2.04 17.94 -10.58
C GLY A 144 -2.05 16.65 -9.76
N MET A 145 -2.40 15.52 -10.36
CA MET A 145 -2.39 14.22 -9.69
C MET A 145 -0.98 13.66 -9.57
N ASN A 146 -0.18 13.73 -10.64
CA ASN A 146 1.17 13.21 -10.65
C ASN A 146 2.10 13.92 -9.68
N GLU A 147 2.00 15.26 -9.58
CA GLU A 147 2.79 16.06 -8.66
C GLU A 147 2.57 15.66 -7.19
N GLN A 148 1.34 15.29 -6.83
CA GLN A 148 1.02 14.84 -5.46
C GLN A 148 1.65 13.50 -5.13
N THR A 149 1.91 12.61 -6.12
CA THR A 149 2.60 11.35 -5.83
C THR A 149 4.03 11.56 -5.34
N PHE A 150 4.64 12.74 -5.57
CA PHE A 150 5.96 13.13 -5.10
C PHE A 150 5.96 13.82 -3.72
N TYR A 151 4.83 13.84 -3.02
CA TYR A 151 4.78 14.28 -1.63
C TYR A 151 5.57 13.32 -0.74
N PHE A 152 6.30 13.88 0.23
CA PHE A 152 7.13 13.09 1.16
C PHE A 152 6.31 12.10 1.98
N THR A 153 5.05 12.39 2.20
CA THR A 153 4.10 11.52 2.90
C THR A 153 3.67 10.28 2.11
N ASN A 154 3.91 10.24 0.80
CA ASN A 154 3.69 9.07 -0.05
C ASN A 154 4.94 8.18 -0.17
N MET A 155 5.98 8.43 0.64
CA MET A 155 7.28 7.77 0.56
C MET A 155 7.59 6.95 1.78
N ALA A 156 8.24 5.81 1.56
CA ALA A 156 8.89 5.04 2.63
C ALA A 156 10.32 4.64 2.20
N PRO A 157 11.25 4.42 3.17
CA PRO A 157 12.57 3.89 2.86
C PRO A 157 12.48 2.51 2.23
N GLN A 158 12.93 2.37 0.97
CA GLN A 158 12.84 1.14 0.21
C GLN A 158 14.20 0.76 -0.38
N ASP A 159 14.52 -0.53 -0.36
CA ASP A 159 15.71 -1.08 -1.03
C ASP A 159 15.69 -0.70 -2.52
N PRO A 160 16.76 -0.13 -3.08
CA PRO A 160 16.78 0.34 -4.46
C PRO A 160 16.58 -0.78 -5.50
N TYR A 161 17.01 -2.01 -5.19
CA TYR A 161 16.83 -3.16 -6.09
C TYR A 161 15.42 -3.76 -5.97
N LEU A 162 14.76 -3.60 -4.81
CA LEU A 162 13.35 -3.89 -4.69
C LEU A 162 12.55 -2.86 -5.50
N ASN A 163 12.79 -1.56 -5.25
CA ASN A 163 12.04 -0.46 -5.87
C ASN A 163 12.12 -0.50 -7.40
N GLY A 164 13.32 -0.65 -7.97
CA GLY A 164 13.53 -0.73 -9.42
C GLY A 164 13.37 -2.12 -10.01
N GLY A 165 13.00 -3.12 -9.23
CA GLY A 165 12.91 -4.52 -9.63
C GLY A 165 11.51 -5.10 -9.41
N LEU A 166 11.38 -6.00 -8.44
CA LEU A 166 10.12 -6.72 -8.18
C LEU A 166 8.96 -5.78 -7.84
N TRP A 167 9.21 -4.69 -7.11
CA TRP A 167 8.15 -3.73 -6.77
C TRP A 167 7.64 -2.98 -7.98
N ALA A 168 8.53 -2.47 -8.84
CA ALA A 168 8.14 -1.83 -10.09
C ALA A 168 7.36 -2.78 -11.01
N TRP A 169 7.77 -4.05 -11.10
CA TRP A 169 7.03 -5.08 -11.83
C TRP A 169 5.62 -5.29 -11.24
N LEU A 170 5.51 -5.35 -9.92
CA LEU A 170 4.22 -5.53 -9.24
C LEU A 170 3.29 -4.32 -9.43
N GLU A 171 3.82 -3.11 -9.45
CA GLU A 171 3.07 -1.89 -9.78
C GLU A 171 2.50 -1.97 -11.21
N GLU A 172 3.32 -2.35 -12.18
CA GLU A 172 2.89 -2.54 -13.57
C GLU A 172 1.86 -3.66 -13.70
N HIS A 173 2.06 -4.79 -12.99
CA HIS A 173 1.12 -5.91 -12.99
C HIS A 173 -0.26 -5.50 -12.44
N VAL A 174 -0.31 -4.80 -11.32
CA VAL A 174 -1.58 -4.30 -10.73
C VAL A 174 -2.25 -3.29 -11.67
N GLN A 175 -1.47 -2.45 -12.36
CA GLN A 175 -2.02 -1.53 -13.35
C GLN A 175 -2.67 -2.29 -14.54
N GLN A 176 -2.04 -3.37 -15.03
CA GLN A 176 -2.63 -4.22 -16.07
C GLN A 176 -3.90 -4.90 -15.60
N LEU A 177 -3.93 -5.47 -14.40
CA LEU A 177 -5.14 -6.05 -13.82
C LEU A 177 -6.28 -5.02 -13.74
N ALA A 178 -5.98 -3.78 -13.34
CA ALA A 178 -6.98 -2.70 -13.27
C ALA A 178 -7.53 -2.32 -14.65
N LEU A 179 -6.69 -2.30 -15.68
CA LEU A 179 -7.11 -2.04 -17.07
C LEU A 179 -7.98 -3.17 -17.61
N GLU A 180 -7.65 -4.42 -17.33
CA GLU A 180 -8.44 -5.60 -17.74
C GLU A 180 -9.79 -5.67 -17.01
N ALA A 181 -9.83 -5.33 -15.73
CA ALA A 181 -11.07 -5.31 -14.95
C ALA A 181 -11.96 -4.09 -15.26
N GLY A 182 -11.35 -2.98 -15.71
CA GLY A 182 -11.99 -1.70 -15.95
C GLY A 182 -11.98 -0.78 -14.73
N GLU A 183 -12.06 -1.32 -13.51
CA GLU A 183 -11.97 -0.55 -12.27
C GLU A 183 -11.32 -1.36 -11.14
N ALA A 184 -10.49 -0.70 -10.36
CA ALA A 184 -9.80 -1.30 -9.24
C ALA A 184 -9.66 -0.32 -8.07
N TRP A 185 -9.42 -0.87 -6.86
CA TRP A 185 -9.14 -0.14 -5.64
C TRP A 185 -7.90 -0.76 -4.99
N VAL A 186 -6.86 0.04 -4.87
CA VAL A 186 -5.55 -0.40 -4.39
C VAL A 186 -5.33 0.10 -2.98
N VAL A 187 -4.83 -0.79 -2.11
CA VAL A 187 -4.26 -0.46 -0.80
C VAL A 187 -2.84 -0.96 -0.77
N THR A 188 -1.90 -0.10 -0.46
CA THR A 188 -0.49 -0.45 -0.33
C THR A 188 0.05 0.17 0.96
N GLY A 189 1.00 -0.46 1.61
CA GLY A 189 1.48 0.06 2.89
C GLY A 189 2.75 -0.59 3.39
N CYS A 190 3.14 -0.16 4.58
CA CYS A 190 4.34 -0.57 5.25
C CYS A 190 4.02 -1.62 6.33
N ILE A 191 4.85 -2.65 6.43
CA ILE A 191 4.87 -3.59 7.55
C ILE A 191 6.13 -3.29 8.34
N ASP A 192 5.95 -2.78 9.56
CA ASP A 192 7.03 -2.43 10.48
C ASP A 192 6.65 -2.92 11.88
N THR A 193 7.09 -4.11 12.21
CA THR A 193 6.73 -4.80 13.47
C THR A 193 7.74 -4.56 14.59
N ASP A 194 8.98 -4.23 14.26
CA ASP A 194 10.08 -4.19 15.25
C ASP A 194 10.83 -2.84 15.27
N SER A 195 10.58 -1.90 14.40
CA SER A 195 11.21 -0.55 14.39
C SER A 195 12.69 -0.51 14.78
N SER A 196 13.44 -1.59 14.50
CA SER A 196 14.85 -1.66 14.86
C SER A 196 15.76 -0.90 13.89
N ASN A 197 15.26 -0.66 12.67
CA ASN A 197 15.98 0.01 11.59
C ASN A 197 15.45 1.42 11.36
N TRP A 198 16.33 2.40 11.40
CA TRP A 198 16.01 3.80 11.18
C TRP A 198 16.99 4.44 10.23
N VAL A 199 16.47 5.34 9.41
CA VAL A 199 17.24 6.34 8.65
C VAL A 199 16.85 7.73 9.11
N THR A 200 17.50 8.76 8.61
CA THR A 200 17.13 10.14 8.92
C THR A 200 16.83 10.92 7.64
N ASP A 201 16.02 11.95 7.78
CA ASP A 201 15.90 13.00 6.75
C ASP A 201 17.10 13.96 6.79
N ILE A 202 17.12 14.93 5.88
CA ILE A 202 18.21 15.93 5.83
C ILE A 202 18.30 16.85 7.05
N THR A 203 17.33 16.83 7.94
CA THR A 203 17.29 17.59 9.19
C THR A 203 17.65 16.76 10.42
N GLY A 204 17.92 15.46 10.24
CA GLY A 204 18.18 14.50 11.29
C GLY A 204 16.93 13.91 11.94
N LYS A 205 15.74 14.13 11.37
CA LYS A 205 14.50 13.53 11.86
C LYS A 205 14.52 12.02 11.57
N PRO A 206 14.30 11.16 12.59
CA PRO A 206 14.28 9.70 12.38
C PRO A 206 13.05 9.27 11.58
N ILE A 207 13.24 8.28 10.72
CA ILE A 207 12.23 7.66 9.87
C ILE A 207 12.41 6.16 9.95
N ALA A 208 11.36 5.43 10.27
CA ALA A 208 11.41 3.97 10.34
C ALA A 208 11.63 3.35 8.95
N VAL A 209 12.40 2.28 8.90
CA VAL A 209 12.58 1.47 7.68
C VAL A 209 11.66 0.26 7.76
N PRO A 210 10.64 0.15 6.91
CA PRO A 210 9.76 -1.00 6.93
C PRO A 210 10.50 -2.32 6.67
N GLU A 211 10.14 -3.38 7.37
CA GLU A 211 10.66 -4.73 7.12
C GLU A 211 10.11 -5.30 5.81
N ALA A 212 8.86 -4.95 5.49
CA ALA A 212 8.19 -5.38 4.27
C ALA A 212 7.18 -4.32 3.80
N PHE A 213 6.73 -4.50 2.59
CA PHE A 213 5.62 -3.76 2.00
C PHE A 213 4.49 -4.73 1.66
N PHE A 214 3.26 -4.25 1.69
CA PHE A 214 2.14 -4.97 1.11
C PHE A 214 1.49 -4.18 -0.01
N LYS A 215 0.84 -4.89 -0.89
CA LYS A 215 -0.03 -4.34 -1.93
C LYS A 215 -1.25 -5.25 -2.06
N ALA A 216 -2.44 -4.67 -1.91
CA ALA A 216 -3.71 -5.32 -2.11
C ALA A 216 -4.48 -4.60 -3.22
N VAL A 217 -5.24 -5.33 -4.02
CA VAL A 217 -6.10 -4.79 -5.07
C VAL A 217 -7.44 -5.51 -5.05
N LEU A 218 -8.51 -4.73 -5.05
CA LEU A 218 -9.87 -5.17 -5.33
C LEU A 218 -10.19 -4.80 -6.78
N LEU A 219 -10.61 -5.77 -7.57
CA LEU A 219 -10.91 -5.65 -9.00
C LEU A 219 -12.41 -5.81 -9.22
N ARG A 220 -13.00 -4.96 -10.09
CA ARG A 220 -14.39 -5.09 -10.53
C ARG A 220 -14.44 -5.35 -12.03
N TYR A 221 -14.95 -6.50 -12.38
CA TYR A 221 -15.23 -6.88 -13.75
C TYR A 221 -16.72 -6.68 -14.05
N GLN A 222 -17.01 -6.15 -15.22
CA GLN A 222 -18.37 -6.09 -15.76
C GLN A 222 -18.45 -6.95 -17.01
N ASP A 223 -19.60 -7.60 -17.24
CA ASP A 223 -19.87 -8.25 -18.52
C ASP A 223 -20.07 -7.21 -19.64
N ASP A 224 -20.04 -7.65 -20.89
CA ASP A 224 -20.19 -6.78 -22.07
C ASP A 224 -21.52 -6.01 -22.09
N ALA A 225 -22.54 -6.52 -21.39
CA ALA A 225 -23.84 -5.87 -21.26
C ALA A 225 -23.94 -4.91 -20.08
N GLY A 226 -22.93 -4.89 -19.18
CA GLY A 226 -22.92 -4.12 -17.94
C GLY A 226 -23.98 -4.57 -16.93
N THR A 227 -24.44 -5.83 -17.05
CA THR A 227 -25.54 -6.37 -16.23
C THR A 227 -25.08 -7.21 -15.07
N THR A 228 -23.88 -7.76 -15.15
CA THR A 228 -23.29 -8.61 -14.09
C THR A 228 -21.96 -8.03 -13.64
N GLU A 229 -21.82 -7.86 -12.35
CA GLU A 229 -20.56 -7.44 -11.72
C GLU A 229 -19.94 -8.61 -10.97
N ARG A 230 -18.61 -8.76 -11.08
CA ARG A 230 -17.83 -9.73 -10.35
C ARG A 230 -16.64 -9.03 -9.70
N TYR A 231 -16.40 -9.33 -8.44
CA TYR A 231 -15.28 -8.81 -7.67
C TYR A 231 -14.25 -9.91 -7.44
N GLU A 232 -12.99 -9.56 -7.56
CA GLU A 232 -11.83 -10.39 -7.21
C GLU A 232 -10.85 -9.55 -6.40
N ALA A 233 -10.15 -10.18 -5.46
CA ALA A 233 -9.10 -9.51 -4.71
C ALA A 233 -7.80 -10.30 -4.76
N LYS A 234 -6.68 -9.57 -4.77
CA LYS A 234 -5.33 -10.13 -4.73
C LYS A 234 -4.48 -9.31 -3.76
N ALA A 235 -3.55 -9.98 -3.09
CA ALA A 235 -2.63 -9.30 -2.21
C ALA A 235 -1.23 -9.94 -2.24
N TRP A 236 -0.22 -9.13 -1.92
CA TRP A 236 1.19 -9.53 -1.85
C TRP A 236 1.84 -8.95 -0.62
N ILE A 237 2.73 -9.73 0.00
CA ILE A 237 3.66 -9.28 1.06
C ILE A 237 5.07 -9.45 0.54
N VAL A 238 5.84 -8.37 0.47
CA VAL A 238 7.17 -8.33 -0.13
C VAL A 238 8.16 -7.74 0.87
N GLU A 239 9.15 -8.52 1.31
CA GLU A 239 10.21 -8.04 2.21
C GLU A 239 11.01 -6.90 1.57
N ASN A 240 11.45 -5.94 2.38
CA ASN A 240 12.23 -4.78 1.93
C ASN A 240 13.69 -5.14 1.66
N ARG A 241 13.93 -5.89 0.59
CA ARG A 241 15.26 -6.37 0.17
C ARG A 241 15.33 -6.63 -1.33
N SER A 242 16.54 -6.80 -1.85
CA SER A 242 16.76 -7.21 -3.24
C SER A 242 16.22 -8.61 -3.55
N TYR A 243 15.59 -8.74 -4.70
CA TYR A 243 15.13 -10.01 -5.30
C TYR A 243 15.86 -10.37 -6.61
N GLY A 244 16.97 -9.67 -6.90
CA GLY A 244 17.69 -9.82 -8.17
C GLY A 244 16.95 -9.13 -9.32
N PHE A 245 17.26 -9.52 -10.57
CA PHE A 245 16.89 -8.75 -11.76
C PHE A 245 15.98 -9.49 -12.76
N SER A 246 15.47 -10.68 -12.41
CA SER A 246 14.65 -11.48 -13.31
C SER A 246 13.72 -12.41 -12.56
N GLY A 247 12.78 -13.03 -13.27
CA GLY A 247 11.81 -14.00 -12.72
C GLY A 247 10.84 -13.34 -11.73
N PHE A 248 10.41 -12.11 -11.99
CA PHE A 248 9.56 -11.36 -11.08
C PHE A 248 8.16 -11.94 -10.98
N GLU A 249 7.60 -12.46 -12.07
CA GLU A 249 6.29 -13.12 -12.09
C GLU A 249 6.24 -14.30 -11.10
N GLN A 250 7.19 -15.23 -11.20
CA GLN A 250 7.27 -16.40 -10.30
C GLN A 250 7.52 -15.98 -8.86
N LYS A 251 8.29 -14.91 -8.64
CA LYS A 251 8.55 -14.37 -7.30
C LYS A 251 7.29 -13.71 -6.72
N ALA A 252 6.59 -12.91 -7.51
CA ALA A 252 5.34 -12.28 -7.09
C ALA A 252 4.28 -13.34 -6.79
N SER A 253 4.11 -14.34 -7.66
CA SER A 253 3.20 -15.48 -7.41
C SER A 253 3.51 -16.22 -6.11
N ALA A 254 4.79 -16.38 -5.76
CA ALA A 254 5.19 -17.01 -4.49
C ALA A 254 4.97 -16.12 -3.24
N MET A 255 4.67 -14.85 -3.42
CA MET A 255 4.41 -13.85 -2.36
C MET A 255 2.94 -13.43 -2.31
N GLU A 256 2.12 -13.96 -3.22
CA GLU A 256 0.68 -13.75 -3.21
C GLU A 256 0.05 -14.42 -1.98
N VAL A 257 -0.83 -13.71 -1.33
CA VAL A 257 -1.59 -14.14 -0.16
C VAL A 257 -3.06 -13.74 -0.34
N SER A 258 -3.98 -14.35 0.41
CA SER A 258 -5.36 -13.87 0.43
C SER A 258 -5.48 -12.55 1.20
N ILE A 259 -6.58 -11.83 1.04
CA ILE A 259 -6.86 -10.63 1.84
C ILE A 259 -6.90 -11.00 3.33
N ASP A 260 -7.61 -12.08 3.72
CA ASP A 260 -7.65 -12.58 5.10
C ASP A 260 -6.26 -12.81 5.71
N GLN A 261 -5.34 -13.38 4.91
CA GLN A 261 -3.97 -13.63 5.35
C GLN A 261 -3.18 -12.33 5.54
N LEU A 262 -3.37 -11.37 4.64
CA LEU A 262 -2.75 -10.05 4.77
C LEU A 262 -3.30 -9.32 6.00
N GLU A 263 -4.61 -9.29 6.19
CA GLU A 263 -5.27 -8.65 7.34
C GLU A 263 -4.79 -9.24 8.67
N ALA A 264 -4.63 -10.56 8.74
CA ALA A 264 -4.06 -11.22 9.92
C ALA A 264 -2.63 -10.76 10.24
N VAL A 265 -1.86 -10.34 9.24
CA VAL A 265 -0.49 -9.83 9.43
C VAL A 265 -0.50 -8.36 9.84
N ILE A 266 -1.32 -7.53 9.19
CA ILE A 266 -1.30 -6.08 9.39
C ILE A 266 -2.26 -5.59 10.50
N GLY A 267 -3.23 -6.42 10.89
CA GLY A 267 -4.23 -6.08 11.90
C GLY A 267 -5.24 -5.02 11.44
N ILE A 268 -5.45 -4.88 10.14
CA ILE A 268 -6.33 -3.88 9.52
C ILE A 268 -7.29 -4.59 8.58
N ASP A 269 -8.58 -4.31 8.72
CA ASP A 269 -9.64 -4.80 7.83
C ASP A 269 -9.62 -3.97 6.53
N LEU A 270 -9.42 -4.65 5.42
CA LEU A 270 -9.34 -4.10 4.07
C LEU A 270 -10.70 -4.19 3.37
N TYR A 271 -11.04 -3.18 2.59
CA TYR A 271 -12.29 -3.13 1.80
C TYR A 271 -13.61 -3.29 2.60
N PRO A 272 -13.75 -2.80 3.85
CA PRO A 272 -14.93 -3.03 4.69
C PRO A 272 -16.22 -2.50 4.05
N ASN A 273 -16.13 -1.57 3.10
CA ASN A 273 -17.29 -1.04 2.39
C ASN A 273 -17.82 -1.95 1.27
N LEU A 274 -17.07 -3.01 0.88
CA LEU A 274 -17.50 -3.96 -0.15
C LEU A 274 -18.77 -4.71 0.27
N VAL A 275 -18.94 -5.00 1.56
CA VAL A 275 -20.12 -5.69 2.11
C VAL A 275 -21.44 -5.01 1.74
N ARG A 276 -21.42 -3.69 1.52
CA ARG A 276 -22.61 -2.91 1.14
C ARG A 276 -23.06 -3.17 -0.30
N LEU A 277 -22.15 -3.64 -1.14
CA LEU A 277 -22.41 -3.91 -2.55
C LEU A 277 -22.78 -5.36 -2.81
N VAL A 278 -22.05 -6.29 -2.19
CA VAL A 278 -22.16 -7.72 -2.53
C VAL A 278 -22.69 -8.59 -1.37
N GLY A 279 -22.78 -8.06 -0.16
CA GLY A 279 -23.19 -8.79 1.05
C GLY A 279 -22.04 -9.60 1.67
N ALA A 280 -22.18 -9.98 2.94
CA ALA A 280 -21.12 -10.56 3.75
C ALA A 280 -20.57 -11.88 3.18
N THR A 281 -21.42 -12.81 2.75
CA THR A 281 -20.96 -14.10 2.20
C THR A 281 -20.13 -13.96 0.92
N ALA A 282 -20.45 -12.98 0.08
CA ALA A 282 -19.67 -12.72 -1.12
C ALA A 282 -18.33 -12.06 -0.78
N VAL A 283 -18.28 -11.20 0.24
CA VAL A 283 -17.02 -10.63 0.74
C VAL A 283 -16.09 -11.71 1.24
N GLU A 284 -16.55 -12.62 2.11
CA GLU A 284 -15.76 -13.77 2.59
C GLU A 284 -15.16 -14.60 1.44
N ALA A 285 -15.89 -14.79 0.34
CA ALA A 285 -15.38 -15.51 -0.81
C ALA A 285 -14.30 -14.72 -1.58
N VAL A 286 -14.47 -13.41 -1.74
CA VAL A 286 -13.52 -12.51 -2.39
C VAL A 286 -12.22 -12.42 -1.58
N GLU A 287 -12.31 -12.25 -0.26
CA GLU A 287 -11.18 -12.10 0.66
C GLU A 287 -10.38 -13.39 0.82
N ALA A 288 -11.07 -14.53 0.79
CA ALA A 288 -10.42 -15.86 0.80
C ALA A 288 -9.79 -16.24 -0.55
N GLY A 289 -9.95 -15.43 -1.61
CA GLY A 289 -9.43 -15.70 -2.94
C GLY A 289 -10.12 -16.87 -3.66
N LYS A 290 -11.45 -16.99 -3.51
CA LYS A 290 -12.28 -18.09 -4.05
C LYS A 290 -13.20 -17.65 -5.18
#